data_090759edfc56c21d4bd0b4794dd58207
#
_entry.id   090759edfc56c21d4bd0b4794dd58207
#
_cell.length_a   1.000
_cell.length_b   1.000
_cell.length_c   1.000
_cell.angle_alpha   90.00
_cell.angle_beta   90.00
_cell.angle_gamma   90.00
#
_symmetry.space_group_name_H-M   'P 1'
#
loop_
_entity.id
_entity.type
_entity.pdbx_description
1 polymer ?
#
loop_
_entity_poly.entity_id
_entity_poly.type
_entity_poly.pdbx_seq_one_letter_code
_entity_poly.pdbx_strand_id
1 'polypeptide(L)'
;MATHLIGATGNIGKRVVEKGKQFSWHYHKLKDETFYVQSGEILLRYGNSDDYEKSETITLKPGDKFYVPPGLRHQMTGIKDTELFEFSTQHFEDDSYRIIRGD
;
A
#
# COMPACT_ATOMS: atom_id res chain seq x y z
N MET A 1 6.74 10.93 -0.96
CA MET A 1 6.95 11.14 -2.41
C MET A 1 7.33 9.82 -3.07
N ALA A 2 6.89 9.60 -4.26
CA ALA A 2 7.20 8.38 -5.01
C ALA A 2 7.87 8.72 -6.33
N THR A 3 8.86 7.92 -6.71
CA THR A 3 9.50 7.98 -8.03
C THR A 3 9.03 6.76 -8.81
N HIS A 4 8.49 6.98 -10.01
CA HIS A 4 7.92 5.91 -10.81
C HIS A 4 8.75 5.62 -12.05
N LEU A 5 8.99 4.34 -12.27
CA LEU A 5 9.48 3.81 -13.53
C LEU A 5 8.33 3.06 -14.19
N ILE A 6 7.98 3.46 -15.40
CA ILE A 6 6.84 2.89 -16.12
C ILE A 6 7.33 1.85 -17.11
N GLY A 7 6.89 0.60 -16.95
CA GLY A 7 7.10 -0.46 -17.90
C GLY A 7 5.94 -0.62 -18.87
N ALA A 8 6.02 -1.58 -19.77
CA ALA A 8 4.98 -1.82 -20.76
C ALA A 8 3.64 -2.25 -20.15
N THR A 9 3.66 -2.95 -19.01
CA THR A 9 2.47 -3.54 -18.39
C THR A 9 2.34 -3.21 -16.90
N GLY A 10 3.15 -2.29 -16.37
CA GLY A 10 3.08 -1.97 -14.96
C GLY A 10 4.00 -0.86 -14.55
N ASN A 11 3.96 -0.55 -13.27
CA ASN A 11 4.72 0.51 -12.64
C ASN A 11 5.55 -0.02 -11.49
N ILE A 12 6.74 0.58 -11.31
CA ILE A 12 7.56 0.38 -10.12
C ILE A 12 7.77 1.76 -9.51
N GLY A 13 7.45 1.91 -8.24
CA GLY A 13 7.63 3.16 -7.53
C GLY A 13 8.34 2.96 -6.21
N LYS A 14 9.13 3.93 -5.80
CA LYS A 14 9.71 3.98 -4.46
C LYS A 14 8.89 4.95 -3.63
N ARG A 15 8.53 4.53 -2.42
CA ARG A 15 7.78 5.35 -1.47
C ARG A 15 8.54 5.48 -0.17
N VAL A 16 8.55 6.70 0.36
CA VAL A 16 9.07 7.00 1.70
C VAL A 16 7.87 7.24 2.62
N VAL A 17 7.83 6.53 3.74
CA VAL A 17 6.77 6.64 4.73
C VAL A 17 7.40 7.04 6.06
N GLU A 18 7.06 8.22 6.54
CA GLU A 18 7.56 8.70 7.82
C GLU A 18 6.92 7.96 8.98
N LYS A 19 7.68 7.80 10.07
CA LYS A 19 7.16 7.24 11.31
C LYS A 19 5.91 7.98 11.75
N GLY A 20 4.85 7.24 12.06
CA GLY A 20 3.58 7.78 12.53
C GLY A 20 2.62 8.20 11.43
N LYS A 21 3.08 8.28 10.17
CA LYS A 21 2.19 8.62 9.07
C LYS A 21 1.23 7.47 8.78
N GLN A 22 -0.05 7.78 8.67
CA GLN A 22 -1.09 6.82 8.35
C GLN A 22 -1.78 7.23 7.06
N PHE A 23 -1.81 6.31 6.09
CA PHE A 23 -2.46 6.51 4.81
C PHE A 23 -3.94 6.19 4.91
N SER A 24 -4.69 6.43 3.83
CA SER A 24 -6.12 6.14 3.82
C SER A 24 -6.40 4.65 3.84
N TRP A 25 -7.57 4.28 4.36
CA TRP A 25 -8.19 2.97 4.21
C TRP A 25 -8.94 2.99 2.89
N HIS A 26 -8.43 2.26 1.89
CA HIS A 26 -8.90 2.36 0.52
C HIS A 26 -8.68 1.05 -0.25
N TYR A 27 -9.22 0.99 -1.46
CA TYR A 27 -9.00 -0.14 -2.36
C TYR A 27 -8.96 0.33 -3.82
N HIS A 28 -8.50 -0.56 -4.67
CA HIS A 28 -8.47 -0.40 -6.13
C HIS A 28 -9.30 -1.50 -6.74
N LYS A 29 -10.03 -1.20 -7.82
CA LYS A 29 -10.87 -2.20 -8.51
C LYS A 29 -10.15 -2.87 -9.66
N LEU A 30 -9.20 -2.17 -10.29
CA LEU A 30 -8.59 -2.59 -11.54
C LEU A 30 -7.15 -3.07 -11.37
N LYS A 31 -6.36 -2.38 -10.56
CA LYS A 31 -4.95 -2.74 -10.41
C LYS A 31 -4.71 -3.61 -9.19
N ASP A 32 -3.65 -4.40 -9.25
CA ASP A 32 -3.05 -5.00 -8.08
C ASP A 32 -1.73 -4.30 -7.72
N GLU A 33 -1.26 -4.56 -6.52
CA GLU A 33 -0.01 -3.99 -6.03
C GLU A 33 0.74 -5.03 -5.23
N THR A 34 2.07 -4.93 -5.23
CA THR A 34 2.93 -5.66 -4.30
C THR A 34 3.85 -4.66 -3.62
N PHE A 35 3.88 -4.71 -2.30
CA PHE A 35 4.79 -3.89 -1.51
C PHE A 35 6.00 -4.72 -1.09
N TYR A 36 7.19 -4.14 -1.18
CA TYR A 36 8.43 -4.73 -0.72
C TYR A 36 9.13 -3.72 0.17
N VAL A 37 9.37 -4.08 1.44
CA VAL A 37 10.03 -3.18 2.40
C VAL A 37 11.53 -3.29 2.25
N GLN A 38 12.18 -2.18 1.93
CA GLN A 38 13.63 -2.09 1.83
C GLN A 38 14.26 -1.78 3.19
N SER A 39 13.67 -0.83 3.94
CA SER A 39 14.16 -0.44 5.25
C SER A 39 12.99 0.08 6.08
N GLY A 40 13.11 0.02 7.40
CA GLY A 40 12.09 0.49 8.31
C GLY A 40 11.09 -0.59 8.69
N GLU A 41 9.86 -0.17 8.99
CA GLU A 41 8.83 -1.10 9.45
C GLU A 41 7.45 -0.47 9.23
N ILE A 42 6.54 -1.24 8.63
CA ILE A 42 5.19 -0.81 8.27
C ILE A 42 4.16 -1.71 8.95
N LEU A 43 3.14 -1.10 9.54
CA LEU A 43 1.93 -1.81 9.90
C LEU A 43 0.97 -1.74 8.72
N LEU A 44 0.63 -2.89 8.16
CA LEU A 44 -0.33 -2.99 7.07
C LEU A 44 -1.64 -3.56 7.60
N ARG A 45 -2.71 -2.81 7.44
CA ARG A 45 -4.07 -3.26 7.71
C ARG A 45 -4.72 -3.66 6.40
N TYR A 46 -5.46 -4.76 6.40
CA TYR A 46 -6.11 -5.27 5.19
C TYR A 46 -7.41 -5.99 5.51
N GLY A 47 -8.31 -6.04 4.54
CA GLY A 47 -9.58 -6.72 4.68
C GLY A 47 -10.39 -6.75 3.39
N ASN A 48 -11.38 -7.62 3.34
CA ASN A 48 -12.22 -7.85 2.15
C ASN A 48 -13.52 -7.04 2.17
N SER A 49 -13.74 -6.21 3.19
CA SER A 49 -14.93 -5.37 3.29
C SER A 49 -14.55 -3.97 3.76
N ASP A 50 -15.49 -3.04 3.67
CA ASP A 50 -15.29 -1.68 4.14
C ASP A 50 -15.18 -1.59 5.66
N ASP A 51 -15.61 -2.63 6.38
CA ASP A 51 -15.65 -2.64 7.84
C ASP A 51 -14.25 -2.71 8.43
N TYR A 52 -13.77 -1.58 8.90
CA TYR A 52 -12.45 -1.42 9.50
C TYR A 52 -12.25 -2.34 10.70
N GLU A 53 -13.31 -2.58 11.48
CA GLU A 53 -13.23 -3.42 12.68
C GLU A 53 -13.06 -4.90 12.36
N LYS A 54 -13.41 -5.33 11.17
CA LYS A 54 -13.24 -6.71 10.72
C LYS A 54 -11.93 -6.95 9.99
N SER A 55 -11.08 -5.94 9.89
CA SER A 55 -9.79 -6.05 9.21
C SER A 55 -8.75 -6.70 10.08
N GLU A 56 -7.68 -7.14 9.43
CA GLU A 56 -6.51 -7.74 10.06
C GLU A 56 -5.30 -6.85 9.85
N THR A 57 -4.26 -7.05 10.66
CA THR A 57 -3.01 -6.32 10.53
C THR A 57 -1.83 -7.26 10.45
N ILE A 58 -0.80 -6.82 9.72
CA ILE A 58 0.48 -7.51 9.64
C ILE A 58 1.58 -6.46 9.68
N THR A 59 2.68 -6.77 10.36
CA THR A 59 3.87 -5.93 10.39
C THR A 59 4.83 -6.41 9.31
N LEU A 60 5.23 -5.49 8.43
CA LEU A 60 6.20 -5.77 7.37
C LEU A 60 7.55 -5.18 7.76
N LYS A 61 8.59 -5.99 7.71
CA LYS A 61 9.98 -5.66 8.02
C LYS A 61 10.82 -5.74 6.75
N PRO A 62 12.08 -5.25 6.77
CA PRO A 62 12.93 -5.31 5.59
C PRO A 62 12.99 -6.72 4.99
N GLY A 63 12.75 -6.82 3.70
CA GLY A 63 12.69 -8.07 2.97
C GLY A 63 11.31 -8.69 2.86
N ASP A 64 10.33 -8.19 3.62
CA ASP A 64 8.95 -8.68 3.54
C ASP A 64 8.22 -8.09 2.34
N LYS A 65 7.33 -8.90 1.77
CA LYS A 65 6.45 -8.55 0.65
C LYS A 65 5.01 -8.76 1.05
N PHE A 66 4.13 -7.97 0.46
CA PHE A 66 2.69 -8.16 0.63
C PHE A 66 1.99 -7.87 -0.70
N TYR A 67 1.18 -8.82 -1.16
CA TYR A 67 0.40 -8.69 -2.38
C TYR A 67 -1.01 -8.19 -2.08
N VAL A 68 -1.41 -7.14 -2.79
CA VAL A 68 -2.74 -6.54 -2.68
C VAL A 68 -3.49 -6.78 -3.99
N PRO A 69 -4.40 -7.78 -4.03
CA PRO A 69 -5.22 -8.01 -5.21
C PRO A 69 -6.25 -6.88 -5.38
N PRO A 70 -6.85 -6.75 -6.58
CA PRO A 70 -7.95 -5.83 -6.77
C PRO A 70 -9.06 -6.08 -5.75
N GLY A 71 -9.61 -5.01 -5.20
CA GLY A 71 -10.69 -5.09 -4.22
C GLY A 71 -10.25 -5.21 -2.77
N LEU A 72 -9.03 -5.64 -2.49
CA LEU A 72 -8.57 -5.73 -1.11
C LEU A 72 -8.41 -4.34 -0.50
N ARG A 73 -9.15 -4.07 0.58
CA ARG A 73 -9.01 -2.83 1.34
C ARG A 73 -7.69 -2.88 2.10
N HIS A 74 -6.97 -1.78 2.11
CA HIS A 74 -5.68 -1.73 2.79
C HIS A 74 -5.35 -0.34 3.28
N GLN A 75 -4.51 -0.29 4.31
CA GLN A 75 -4.03 0.93 4.92
C GLN A 75 -2.63 0.71 5.46
N MET A 76 -1.76 1.65 5.21
CA MET A 76 -0.36 1.59 5.60
C MET A 76 -0.09 2.62 6.69
N THR A 77 0.60 2.21 7.75
CA THR A 77 1.04 3.10 8.82
C THR A 77 2.53 2.89 9.06
N GLY A 78 3.30 3.97 9.11
CA GLY A 78 4.73 3.89 9.41
C GLY A 78 4.98 3.64 10.89
N ILE A 79 5.53 2.48 11.23
CA ILE A 79 6.01 2.20 12.59
C ILE A 79 7.36 2.87 12.81
N LYS A 80 8.19 2.87 11.78
CA LYS A 80 9.48 3.56 11.69
C LYS A 80 9.53 4.31 10.36
N ASP A 81 10.51 5.19 10.21
CA ASP A 81 10.79 5.76 8.90
C ASP A 81 11.13 4.63 7.95
N THR A 82 10.41 4.55 6.84
CA THR A 82 10.42 3.38 5.96
C THR A 82 10.64 3.79 4.52
N GLU A 83 11.44 2.98 3.82
CA GLU A 83 11.51 3.01 2.37
C GLU A 83 10.97 1.69 1.84
N LEU A 84 10.05 1.77 0.90
CA LEU A 84 9.48 0.57 0.27
C LEU A 84 9.32 0.76 -1.22
N PHE A 85 9.24 -0.35 -1.94
CA PHE A 85 8.91 -0.36 -3.35
C PHE A 85 7.50 -0.84 -3.56
N GLU A 86 6.80 -0.20 -4.49
CA GLU A 86 5.50 -0.61 -4.96
C GLU A 86 5.64 -1.12 -6.38
N PHE A 87 5.14 -2.33 -6.62
CA PHE A 87 5.03 -2.91 -7.94
C PHE A 87 3.54 -3.03 -8.23
N SER A 88 3.07 -2.43 -9.31
CA SER A 88 1.65 -2.50 -9.64
C SER A 88 1.46 -2.83 -11.11
N THR A 89 0.29 -3.36 -11.43
CA THR A 89 -0.17 -3.44 -12.79
C THR A 89 -0.50 -2.03 -13.30
N GLN A 90 -1.11 -1.91 -14.47
CA GLN A 90 -1.37 -0.62 -15.08
C GLN A 90 -2.05 0.35 -14.11
N HIS A 91 -1.57 1.59 -14.06
CA HIS A 91 -2.15 2.63 -13.25
C HIS A 91 -3.36 3.26 -13.93
N PHE A 92 -4.44 3.47 -13.16
CA PHE A 92 -5.66 4.17 -13.59
C PHE A 92 -5.90 5.30 -12.60
N GLU A 93 -5.97 6.54 -13.06
CA GLU A 93 -6.07 7.71 -12.18
C GLU A 93 -7.26 7.66 -11.22
N ASP A 94 -8.41 7.19 -11.70
CA ASP A 94 -9.64 7.16 -10.92
C ASP A 94 -9.86 5.83 -10.18
N ASP A 95 -8.84 4.97 -10.14
CA ASP A 95 -8.94 3.64 -9.55
C ASP A 95 -8.50 3.62 -8.09
N SER A 96 -8.97 4.57 -7.31
CA SER A 96 -8.73 4.57 -5.87
C SER A 96 -10.01 4.99 -5.14
N TYR A 97 -10.51 4.11 -4.30
CA TYR A 97 -11.78 4.28 -3.59
C TYR A 97 -11.49 4.38 -2.10
N ARG A 98 -11.55 5.60 -1.60
CA ARG A 98 -11.19 5.90 -0.22
C ARG A 98 -12.39 5.72 0.70
N ILE A 99 -12.22 4.91 1.75
CA ILE A 99 -13.26 4.64 2.76
C ILE A 99 -13.01 5.53 3.97
N ILE A 100 -11.77 5.56 4.48
CA ILE A 100 -11.37 6.42 5.60
C ILE A 100 -10.15 7.22 5.15
N ARG A 101 -10.22 8.53 5.35
CA ARG A 101 -9.14 9.45 4.97
C ARG A 101 -7.91 9.20 5.84
N GLY A 102 -6.73 9.27 5.21
CA GLY A 102 -5.46 9.26 5.92
C GLY A 102 -5.02 10.66 6.35
N ASP A 103 -3.79 10.73 6.83
CA ASP A 103 -3.14 11.97 7.23
C ASP A 103 -2.90 12.91 6.04
#